data_34efc57e83274ecf3a513285d9bf4a27
#
_entry.id   34efc57e83274ecf3a513285d9bf4a27
#
_cell.length_a   1.000
_cell.length_b   1.000
_cell.length_c   1.000
_cell.angle_alpha   90.00
_cell.angle_beta   90.00
_cell.angle_gamma   90.00
#
_symmetry.space_group_name_H-M   'P 1'
#
loop_
_entity.id
_entity.type
_entity.pdbx_description
1 polymer ?
#
loop_
_entity_poly.entity_id
_entity_poly.type
_entity_poly.pdbx_seq_one_letter_code
_entity_poly.pdbx_strand_id
1 'polypeptide(L)'
;MKQKNVRNKKGPIYELISTLVIALVLAGIIRTIFFQPFWIPTGSMTPNLLVGDFLFVNKFSYGFSRYSCPFSICPISDRIFFSEPKRGDVVVFRHPKSGKDYIKRVIGLPGDKVRLIKGKLFINESMLIREELSDFIEKKIEQGSMKTVPQCVNEPVPFGNENCIKYQSLEKLDNGKSYKILDLGQNIGDDTQDFIIGDNEYFFLGDNRDNSLDSRFDRQFGGVGLVS
;
A
#
# COMPACT_ATOMS: atom_id res chain seq x y z
N MET A 1 5.62 -54.65 41.08
CA MET A 1 6.34 -54.58 39.80
C MET A 1 6.04 -53.28 39.11
N LYS A 2 6.97 -52.31 39.08
CA LYS A 2 6.81 -51.05 38.35
C LYS A 2 7.27 -51.24 36.93
N GLN A 3 6.35 -51.20 35.94
CA GLN A 3 6.72 -51.15 34.52
C GLN A 3 7.45 -49.85 34.25
N LYS A 4 8.72 -49.91 33.88
CA LYS A 4 9.48 -48.79 33.32
C LYS A 4 8.99 -48.52 31.92
N ASN A 5 8.30 -47.41 31.73
CA ASN A 5 7.96 -46.88 30.40
C ASN A 5 9.26 -46.50 29.69
N VAL A 6 9.74 -47.38 28.81
CA VAL A 6 10.86 -47.12 27.90
C VAL A 6 10.37 -46.11 26.86
N ARG A 7 10.57 -44.85 27.08
CA ARG A 7 10.42 -43.82 26.03
C ARG A 7 11.46 -44.15 24.94
N ASN A 8 10.99 -44.63 23.82
CA ASN A 8 11.81 -44.75 22.61
C ASN A 8 12.40 -43.37 22.30
N LYS A 9 13.67 -43.12 22.58
CA LYS A 9 14.41 -41.93 22.18
C LYS A 9 14.56 -41.97 20.67
N LYS A 10 13.79 -41.11 19.99
CA LYS A 10 13.93 -40.89 18.55
C LYS A 10 15.36 -40.38 18.29
N GLY A 11 15.96 -40.82 17.18
CA GLY A 11 17.34 -40.41 16.87
C GLY A 11 17.49 -38.91 16.63
N PRO A 12 18.69 -38.35 16.84
CA PRO A 12 18.94 -36.90 16.77
C PRO A 12 18.54 -36.25 15.43
N ILE A 13 18.67 -37.00 14.34
CA ILE A 13 18.23 -36.55 13.00
C ILE A 13 16.72 -36.40 12.94
N TYR A 14 15.96 -37.34 13.53
CA TYR A 14 14.50 -37.25 13.59
C TYR A 14 14.04 -36.01 14.41
N GLU A 15 14.68 -35.74 15.55
CA GLU A 15 14.38 -34.59 16.38
C GLU A 15 14.65 -33.29 15.64
N LEU A 16 15.79 -33.22 14.91
CA LEU A 16 16.12 -32.05 14.11
C LEU A 16 15.07 -31.80 12.99
N ILE A 17 14.73 -32.84 12.22
CA ILE A 17 13.73 -32.72 11.15
C ILE A 17 12.37 -32.38 11.72
N SER A 18 11.93 -32.99 12.82
CA SER A 18 10.66 -32.70 13.45
C SER A 18 10.57 -31.26 13.93
N THR A 19 11.64 -30.75 14.56
CA THR A 19 11.71 -29.36 15.00
C THR A 19 11.65 -28.38 13.83
N LEU A 20 12.37 -28.67 12.74
CA LEU A 20 12.34 -27.84 11.52
C LEU A 20 10.95 -27.82 10.89
N VAL A 21 10.29 -28.96 10.79
CA VAL A 21 8.93 -29.07 10.24
C VAL A 21 7.94 -28.28 11.11
N ILE A 22 7.98 -28.44 12.43
CA ILE A 22 7.11 -27.69 13.35
C ILE A 22 7.37 -26.19 13.22
N ALA A 23 8.62 -25.75 13.17
CA ALA A 23 8.96 -24.33 13.01
C ALA A 23 8.43 -23.77 11.69
N LEU A 24 8.57 -24.49 10.58
CA LEU A 24 8.04 -24.09 9.27
C LEU A 24 6.51 -24.04 9.27
N VAL A 25 5.84 -25.00 9.89
CA VAL A 25 4.38 -25.00 10.02
C VAL A 25 3.91 -23.81 10.84
N LEU A 26 4.53 -23.55 12.00
CA LEU A 26 4.20 -22.40 12.84
C LEU A 26 4.45 -21.07 12.12
N ALA A 27 5.59 -20.94 11.45
CA ALA A 27 5.89 -19.74 10.65
C ALA A 27 4.87 -19.55 9.51
N GLY A 28 4.48 -20.65 8.84
CA GLY A 28 3.44 -20.65 7.81
C GLY A 28 2.09 -20.20 8.36
N ILE A 29 1.69 -20.70 9.52
CA ILE A 29 0.44 -20.31 10.21
C ILE A 29 0.47 -18.81 10.55
N ILE A 30 1.55 -18.34 11.19
CA ILE A 30 1.68 -16.92 11.56
C ILE A 30 1.60 -16.03 10.34
N ARG A 31 2.36 -16.33 9.28
CA ARG A 31 2.36 -15.57 8.03
C ARG A 31 1.00 -15.58 7.32
N THR A 32 0.28 -16.69 7.38
CA THR A 32 -1.02 -16.83 6.73
C THR A 32 -2.11 -16.08 7.48
N ILE A 33 -2.13 -16.17 8.80
CA ILE A 33 -3.22 -15.69 9.64
C ILE A 33 -3.00 -14.24 10.07
N PHE A 34 -1.80 -13.89 10.53
CA PHE A 34 -1.59 -12.63 11.23
C PHE A 34 -0.99 -11.51 10.37
N PHE A 35 0.23 -11.67 9.87
CA PHE A 35 0.98 -10.60 9.25
C PHE A 35 1.70 -11.06 7.99
N GLN A 36 1.68 -10.20 6.99
CA GLN A 36 2.49 -10.39 5.79
C GLN A 36 3.52 -9.26 5.69
N PRO A 37 4.83 -9.61 5.63
CA PRO A 37 5.86 -8.61 5.38
C PRO A 37 5.78 -8.13 3.93
N PHE A 38 5.93 -6.81 3.76
CA PHE A 38 6.04 -6.14 2.47
C PHE A 38 7.22 -5.19 2.48
N TRP A 39 7.84 -5.07 1.34
CA TRP A 39 8.88 -4.10 1.07
C TRP A 39 8.33 -3.03 0.15
N ILE A 40 8.67 -1.76 0.37
CA ILE A 40 8.25 -0.64 -0.47
C ILE A 40 9.25 -0.45 -1.61
N PRO A 41 8.90 -0.83 -2.86
CA PRO A 41 9.82 -0.74 -3.98
C PRO A 41 9.80 0.62 -4.70
N THR A 42 8.77 1.44 -4.49
CA THR A 42 8.53 2.69 -5.23
C THR A 42 8.12 3.83 -4.31
N GLY A 43 8.43 5.07 -4.73
CA GLY A 43 8.15 6.28 -3.95
C GLY A 43 6.72 6.81 -4.05
N SER A 44 5.75 6.04 -4.52
CA SER A 44 4.37 6.56 -4.73
C SER A 44 3.62 6.89 -3.43
N MET A 45 4.11 6.45 -2.28
CA MET A 45 3.55 6.72 -0.96
C MET A 45 4.47 7.60 -0.10
N THR A 46 5.58 8.11 -0.65
CA THR A 46 6.40 9.13 0.00
C THR A 46 5.55 10.38 0.25
N PRO A 47 5.66 11.05 1.40
CA PRO A 47 6.66 10.90 2.45
C PRO A 47 6.22 9.95 3.58
N ASN A 48 5.03 9.36 3.53
CA ASN A 48 4.51 8.54 4.63
C ASN A 48 5.11 7.13 4.65
N LEU A 49 5.46 6.60 3.47
CA LEU A 49 6.22 5.35 3.32
C LEU A 49 7.38 5.61 2.37
N LEU A 50 8.58 5.30 2.79
CA LEU A 50 9.79 5.54 2.01
C LEU A 50 10.18 4.30 1.20
N VAL A 51 10.90 4.52 0.09
CA VAL A 51 11.48 3.42 -0.67
C VAL A 51 12.49 2.67 0.18
N GLY A 52 12.33 1.36 0.28
CA GLY A 52 13.17 0.50 1.12
C GLY A 52 12.56 0.20 2.50
N ASP A 53 11.48 0.86 2.88
CA ASP A 53 10.78 0.54 4.12
C ASP A 53 10.28 -0.91 4.11
N PHE A 54 10.35 -1.53 5.27
CA PHE A 54 9.82 -2.86 5.53
C PHE A 54 8.63 -2.75 6.48
N LEU A 55 7.48 -3.24 6.06
CA LEU A 55 6.25 -3.12 6.84
C LEU A 55 5.52 -4.46 6.95
N PHE A 56 4.68 -4.55 7.97
CA PHE A 56 3.82 -5.69 8.19
C PHE A 56 2.37 -5.30 7.91
N VAL A 57 1.75 -5.98 6.96
CA VAL A 57 0.33 -5.81 6.65
C VAL A 57 -0.49 -6.72 7.55
N ASN A 58 -1.43 -6.11 8.28
CA ASN A 58 -2.39 -6.83 9.11
C ASN A 58 -3.51 -7.40 8.23
N LYS A 59 -3.63 -8.71 8.20
CA LYS A 59 -4.65 -9.41 7.39
C LYS A 59 -6.04 -9.42 8.03
N PHE A 60 -6.14 -9.20 9.34
CA PHE A 60 -7.44 -9.15 10.03
C PHE A 60 -8.22 -7.88 9.72
N SER A 61 -7.57 -6.81 9.28
CA SER A 61 -8.21 -5.50 9.10
C SER A 61 -9.35 -5.55 8.09
N TYR A 62 -9.21 -6.37 7.03
CA TYR A 62 -10.19 -6.43 5.93
C TYR A 62 -10.64 -7.85 5.59
N GLY A 63 -10.40 -8.79 6.50
CA GLY A 63 -10.78 -10.20 6.33
C GLY A 63 -9.82 -11.00 5.46
N PHE A 64 -10.14 -12.28 5.33
CA PHE A 64 -9.31 -13.24 4.62
C PHE A 64 -9.88 -13.54 3.24
N SER A 65 -9.00 -13.64 2.26
CA SER A 65 -9.28 -14.07 0.91
C SER A 65 -8.31 -15.17 0.48
N ARG A 66 -8.46 -15.70 -0.71
CA ARG A 66 -7.48 -16.66 -1.26
C ARG A 66 -6.04 -16.13 -1.27
N TYR A 67 -5.85 -14.80 -1.35
CA TYR A 67 -4.53 -14.15 -1.34
C TYR A 67 -3.91 -14.08 0.07
N SER A 68 -4.66 -14.43 1.10
CA SER A 68 -4.14 -14.47 2.48
C SER A 68 -3.19 -15.63 2.71
N CYS A 69 -3.27 -16.70 1.91
CA CYS A 69 -2.36 -17.84 1.99
C CYS A 69 -1.12 -17.68 1.10
N PRO A 70 -0.01 -18.33 1.47
CA PRO A 70 1.12 -18.48 0.58
C PRO A 70 0.67 -19.07 -0.76
N PHE A 71 1.23 -18.55 -1.86
CA PHE A 71 0.91 -18.98 -3.24
C PHE A 71 -0.57 -18.87 -3.64
N SER A 72 -1.38 -18.11 -2.89
CA SER A 72 -2.83 -17.91 -3.15
C SER A 72 -3.63 -19.23 -3.19
N ILE A 73 -3.25 -20.22 -2.38
CA ILE A 73 -3.83 -21.58 -2.37
C ILE A 73 -4.99 -21.75 -1.37
N CYS A 74 -5.40 -20.70 -0.63
CA CYS A 74 -6.55 -20.81 0.26
C CYS A 74 -7.81 -21.16 -0.54
N PRO A 75 -8.58 -22.18 -0.11
CA PRO A 75 -9.85 -22.56 -0.73
C PRO A 75 -10.97 -21.58 -0.29
N ILE A 76 -10.74 -20.28 -0.48
CA ILE A 76 -11.67 -19.20 -0.11
C ILE A 76 -12.09 -18.54 -1.41
N SER A 77 -13.34 -18.69 -1.80
CA SER A 77 -13.92 -18.05 -3.00
C SER A 77 -14.19 -16.58 -2.76
N ASP A 78 -14.75 -16.24 -1.58
CA ASP A 78 -15.11 -14.90 -1.18
C ASP A 78 -14.35 -14.47 0.07
N ARG A 79 -14.45 -13.21 0.48
CA ARG A 79 -13.84 -12.74 1.72
C ARG A 79 -14.62 -13.23 2.93
N ILE A 80 -13.92 -13.79 3.92
CA ILE A 80 -14.46 -14.15 5.23
C ILE A 80 -14.01 -13.15 6.29
N PHE A 81 -14.86 -12.83 7.26
CA PHE A 81 -14.65 -11.79 8.28
C PHE A 81 -14.35 -10.42 7.65
N PHE A 82 -15.09 -10.08 6.59
CA PHE A 82 -14.87 -8.83 5.85
C PHE A 82 -15.19 -7.61 6.72
N SER A 83 -14.30 -6.62 6.68
CA SER A 83 -14.52 -5.26 7.16
C SER A 83 -14.19 -4.29 6.04
N GLU A 84 -15.02 -3.27 5.88
CA GLU A 84 -14.83 -2.26 4.85
C GLU A 84 -13.62 -1.36 5.15
N PRO A 85 -12.80 -1.05 4.15
CA PRO A 85 -11.77 -0.02 4.27
C PRO A 85 -12.38 1.34 4.60
N LYS A 86 -11.72 2.08 5.46
CA LYS A 86 -12.15 3.43 5.86
C LYS A 86 -11.35 4.47 5.10
N ARG A 87 -11.98 5.62 4.83
CA ARG A 87 -11.30 6.76 4.22
C ARG A 87 -10.03 7.11 4.99
N GLY A 88 -8.91 7.25 4.27
CA GLY A 88 -7.60 7.53 4.82
C GLY A 88 -6.76 6.30 5.20
N ASP A 89 -7.32 5.09 5.14
CA ASP A 89 -6.53 3.88 5.37
C ASP A 89 -5.50 3.66 4.26
N VAL A 90 -4.30 3.22 4.63
CA VAL A 90 -3.30 2.74 3.67
C VAL A 90 -3.48 1.24 3.51
N VAL A 91 -3.74 0.80 2.29
CA VAL A 91 -4.06 -0.60 2.01
C VAL A 91 -3.15 -1.18 0.95
N VAL A 92 -2.89 -2.48 1.07
CA VAL A 92 -2.26 -3.30 0.03
C VAL A 92 -3.37 -4.08 -0.67
N PHE A 93 -3.39 -3.99 -2.00
CA PHE A 93 -4.36 -4.70 -2.81
C PHE A 93 -3.73 -5.24 -4.09
N ARG A 94 -4.37 -6.24 -4.66
CA ARG A 94 -3.94 -6.82 -5.93
C ARG A 94 -4.43 -5.96 -7.08
N HIS A 95 -3.51 -5.45 -7.89
CA HIS A 95 -3.88 -4.66 -9.07
C HIS A 95 -4.65 -5.53 -10.07
N PRO A 96 -5.87 -5.13 -10.48
CA PRO A 96 -6.78 -6.01 -11.23
C PRO A 96 -6.22 -6.52 -12.56
N LYS A 97 -5.42 -5.70 -13.26
CA LYS A 97 -4.87 -6.07 -14.57
C LYS A 97 -3.50 -6.74 -14.47
N SER A 98 -2.57 -6.18 -13.69
CA SER A 98 -1.20 -6.68 -13.64
C SER A 98 -0.99 -7.83 -12.66
N GLY A 99 -1.92 -8.04 -11.73
CA GLY A 99 -1.78 -9.03 -10.67
C GLY A 99 -0.62 -8.76 -9.70
N LYS A 100 -0.05 -7.54 -9.70
CA LYS A 100 0.98 -7.11 -8.76
C LYS A 100 0.34 -6.49 -7.52
N ASP A 101 1.04 -6.53 -6.40
CA ASP A 101 0.58 -5.88 -5.18
C ASP A 101 0.90 -4.37 -5.26
N TYR A 102 -0.12 -3.55 -5.00
CA TYR A 102 -0.05 -2.10 -4.94
C TYR A 102 -0.36 -1.65 -3.51
N ILE A 103 0.28 -0.57 -3.10
CA ILE A 103 -0.01 0.10 -1.84
C ILE A 103 -0.46 1.53 -2.14
N LYS A 104 -1.64 1.90 -1.66
CA LYS A 104 -2.25 3.22 -1.87
C LYS A 104 -3.13 3.60 -0.68
N ARG A 105 -3.53 4.86 -0.65
CA ARG A 105 -4.47 5.38 0.34
C ARG A 105 -5.90 5.36 -0.20
N VAL A 106 -6.82 4.86 0.62
CA VAL A 106 -8.27 4.90 0.35
C VAL A 106 -8.75 6.34 0.50
N ILE A 107 -9.26 6.90 -0.58
CA ILE A 107 -9.79 8.27 -0.61
C ILE A 107 -11.30 8.27 -0.81
N GLY A 108 -11.79 7.57 -1.79
CA GLY A 108 -13.23 7.49 -2.07
C GLY A 108 -13.79 6.13 -1.65
N LEU A 109 -14.97 6.17 -1.08
CA LEU A 109 -15.76 5.03 -0.61
C LEU A 109 -16.97 4.81 -1.51
N PRO A 110 -17.65 3.65 -1.44
CA PRO A 110 -18.89 3.41 -2.17
C PRO A 110 -19.90 4.56 -1.99
N GLY A 111 -20.45 5.04 -3.11
CA GLY A 111 -21.39 6.16 -3.16
C GLY A 111 -20.77 7.55 -3.20
N ASP A 112 -19.45 7.66 -3.04
CA ASP A 112 -18.77 8.97 -3.15
C ASP A 112 -18.63 9.42 -4.60
N LYS A 113 -18.55 10.73 -4.76
CA LYS A 113 -18.11 11.43 -5.96
C LYS A 113 -16.76 12.07 -5.70
N VAL A 114 -15.73 11.67 -6.42
CA VAL A 114 -14.35 12.18 -6.24
C VAL A 114 -13.89 12.86 -7.51
N ARG A 115 -13.23 14.00 -7.38
CA ARG A 115 -12.50 14.67 -8.48
C ARG A 115 -11.33 15.48 -7.98
N LEU A 116 -10.40 15.79 -8.85
CA LEU A 116 -9.34 16.76 -8.61
C LEU A 116 -9.52 17.95 -9.55
N ILE A 117 -9.27 19.15 -9.02
CA ILE A 117 -9.25 20.42 -9.77
C ILE A 117 -7.98 21.14 -9.35
N LYS A 118 -7.06 21.36 -10.28
CA LYS A 118 -5.76 22.00 -10.02
C LYS A 118 -5.03 21.36 -8.83
N GLY A 119 -5.00 20.02 -8.81
CA GLY A 119 -4.40 19.21 -7.75
C GLY A 119 -5.14 19.19 -6.41
N LYS A 120 -6.20 19.97 -6.24
CA LYS A 120 -7.03 19.99 -5.03
C LYS A 120 -8.09 18.91 -5.10
N LEU A 121 -8.18 18.11 -4.03
CA LEU A 121 -9.10 17.00 -3.93
C LEU A 121 -10.48 17.42 -3.44
N PHE A 122 -11.52 17.01 -4.16
CA PHE A 122 -12.92 17.21 -3.82
C PHE A 122 -13.58 15.85 -3.59
N ILE A 123 -14.34 15.74 -2.51
CA ILE A 123 -15.16 14.57 -2.19
C ILE A 123 -16.59 15.08 -1.90
N ASN A 124 -17.56 14.58 -2.64
CA ASN A 124 -18.97 14.97 -2.53
C ASN A 124 -19.13 16.50 -2.59
N GLU A 125 -18.52 17.14 -3.59
CA GLU A 125 -18.47 18.60 -3.82
C GLU A 125 -17.70 19.41 -2.76
N SER A 126 -17.25 18.80 -1.67
CA SER A 126 -16.49 19.46 -0.62
C SER A 126 -14.99 19.38 -0.89
N MET A 127 -14.32 20.51 -0.96
CA MET A 127 -12.86 20.58 -1.10
C MET A 127 -12.20 20.18 0.22
N LEU A 128 -11.21 19.29 0.16
CA LEU A 128 -10.42 18.96 1.34
C LEU A 128 -9.50 20.10 1.74
N ILE A 129 -9.35 20.27 3.05
CA ILE A 129 -8.42 21.24 3.62
C ILE A 129 -7.00 20.76 3.36
N ARG A 130 -6.19 21.65 2.76
CA ARG A 130 -4.78 21.40 2.50
C ARG A 130 -3.96 22.52 3.14
N GLU A 131 -3.04 22.15 4.03
CA GLU A 131 -2.13 23.07 4.71
C GLU A 131 -0.73 22.88 4.13
N GLU A 132 -0.09 23.96 3.70
CA GLU A 132 1.29 23.92 3.22
C GLU A 132 2.25 23.65 4.37
N LEU A 133 3.23 22.79 4.13
CA LEU A 133 4.31 22.45 5.04
C LEU A 133 5.65 22.89 4.45
N SER A 134 6.73 22.76 5.23
CA SER A 134 8.08 22.88 4.69
C SER A 134 8.32 21.83 3.61
N ASP A 135 9.06 22.21 2.57
CA ASP A 135 9.40 21.31 1.46
C ASP A 135 10.02 20.00 1.94
N PHE A 136 9.69 18.94 1.24
CA PHE A 136 10.34 17.65 1.43
C PHE A 136 11.63 17.61 0.60
N ILE A 137 12.73 17.25 1.26
CA ILE A 137 14.05 17.22 0.63
C ILE A 137 14.60 15.79 0.70
N GLU A 138 14.98 15.24 -0.43
CA GLU A 138 15.67 13.96 -0.53
C GLU A 138 16.87 14.05 -1.49
N LYS A 139 17.71 13.00 -1.53
CA LYS A 139 18.83 12.97 -2.48
C LYS A 139 18.38 12.45 -3.84
N LYS A 140 18.90 13.05 -4.92
CA LYS A 140 18.61 12.61 -6.30
C LYS A 140 19.49 11.43 -6.70
N ILE A 141 19.24 10.29 -6.06
CA ILE A 141 19.96 9.03 -6.28
C ILE A 141 18.99 7.90 -6.63
N GLU A 142 19.50 6.84 -7.21
CA GLU A 142 18.69 5.61 -7.40
C GLU A 142 18.19 5.06 -6.07
N GLN A 143 16.90 4.75 -6.01
CA GLN A 143 16.23 4.24 -4.82
C GLN A 143 15.65 2.85 -5.07
N GLY A 144 15.79 1.99 -4.07
CA GLY A 144 15.21 0.66 -4.02
C GLY A 144 15.72 -0.30 -5.10
N SER A 145 15.08 -1.46 -5.16
CA SER A 145 15.44 -2.52 -6.13
C SER A 145 15.09 -2.16 -7.58
N MET A 146 14.18 -1.23 -7.78
CA MET A 146 13.77 -0.76 -9.10
C MET A 146 14.64 0.39 -9.63
N LYS A 147 15.61 0.86 -8.84
CA LYS A 147 16.52 1.95 -9.20
C LYS A 147 15.79 3.20 -9.71
N THR A 148 14.65 3.52 -9.11
CA THR A 148 13.89 4.72 -9.48
C THR A 148 14.60 5.96 -8.97
N VAL A 149 14.65 7.01 -9.80
CA VAL A 149 15.24 8.30 -9.42
C VAL A 149 14.10 9.26 -9.07
N PRO A 150 14.20 10.00 -7.95
CA PRO A 150 13.19 10.98 -7.56
C PRO A 150 13.03 12.08 -8.62
N GLN A 151 11.77 12.48 -8.87
CA GLN A 151 11.44 13.68 -9.62
C GLN A 151 11.40 14.87 -8.67
N CYS A 152 11.85 16.04 -9.11
CA CYS A 152 12.05 17.22 -8.27
C CYS A 152 11.38 18.46 -8.86
N VAL A 153 10.93 19.37 -8.01
CA VAL A 153 10.43 20.68 -8.44
C VAL A 153 11.58 21.55 -9.00
N ASN A 154 12.76 21.43 -8.42
CA ASN A 154 13.94 22.22 -8.76
C ASN A 154 14.76 21.63 -9.93
N GLU A 155 14.11 20.88 -10.85
CA GLU A 155 14.79 20.39 -12.05
C GLU A 155 15.29 21.55 -12.96
N PRO A 156 16.42 21.42 -13.64
CA PRO A 156 17.29 20.23 -13.68
C PRO A 156 18.20 20.11 -12.45
N VAL A 157 18.20 18.95 -11.81
CA VAL A 157 19.07 18.62 -10.67
C VAL A 157 20.04 17.54 -11.10
N PRO A 158 21.37 17.72 -10.95
CA PRO A 158 22.35 16.69 -11.26
C PRO A 158 22.10 15.41 -10.44
N PHE A 159 22.28 14.29 -11.10
CA PHE A 159 22.25 13.00 -10.43
C PHE A 159 23.38 12.88 -9.40
N GLY A 160 23.08 12.42 -8.20
CA GLY A 160 24.03 12.23 -7.11
C GLY A 160 23.53 12.79 -5.78
N ASN A 161 24.46 13.38 -5.01
CA ASN A 161 24.18 13.90 -3.67
C ASN A 161 23.43 15.24 -3.62
N GLU A 162 22.93 15.72 -4.74
CA GLU A 162 22.19 16.96 -4.80
C GLU A 162 20.77 16.82 -4.20
N ASN A 163 20.26 17.92 -3.71
CA ASN A 163 18.95 17.96 -3.06
C ASN A 163 17.83 18.05 -4.10
N CYS A 164 16.97 17.06 -4.08
CA CYS A 164 15.70 17.00 -4.80
C CYS A 164 14.60 17.55 -3.90
N ILE A 165 13.97 18.64 -4.31
CA ILE A 165 12.93 19.34 -3.55
C ILE A 165 11.55 18.95 -4.09
N LYS A 166 10.59 18.77 -3.20
CA LYS A 166 9.17 18.53 -3.50
C LYS A 166 8.30 19.37 -2.58
N TYR A 167 7.26 19.96 -3.12
CA TYR A 167 6.26 20.63 -2.28
C TYR A 167 5.57 19.64 -1.38
N GLN A 168 5.44 19.98 -0.10
CA GLN A 168 4.78 19.12 0.88
C GLN A 168 3.58 19.83 1.47
N SER A 169 2.48 19.13 1.64
CA SER A 169 1.28 19.63 2.28
C SER A 169 0.66 18.56 3.18
N LEU A 170 -0.14 19.01 4.14
CA LEU A 170 -0.97 18.16 4.98
C LEU A 170 -2.41 18.23 4.46
N GLU A 171 -2.95 17.11 3.97
CA GLU A 171 -4.38 16.98 3.66
C GLU A 171 -5.15 16.49 4.88
N LYS A 172 -6.31 17.10 5.13
CA LYS A 172 -7.21 16.74 6.22
C LYS A 172 -8.51 16.18 5.66
N LEU A 173 -8.83 14.96 6.05
CA LEU A 173 -10.07 14.28 5.68
C LEU A 173 -11.22 14.70 6.60
N ASP A 174 -12.44 14.49 6.13
CA ASP A 174 -13.70 14.75 6.84
C ASP A 174 -13.84 13.96 8.15
N ASN A 175 -13.19 12.79 8.24
CA ASN A 175 -13.17 11.95 9.44
C ASN A 175 -12.09 12.32 10.48
N GLY A 176 -11.41 13.45 10.29
CA GLY A 176 -10.37 13.97 11.19
C GLY A 176 -8.98 13.38 10.97
N LYS A 177 -8.81 12.36 10.11
CA LYS A 177 -7.48 11.87 9.73
C LYS A 177 -6.77 12.90 8.87
N SER A 178 -5.45 13.01 9.03
CA SER A 178 -4.59 13.84 8.19
C SER A 178 -3.36 13.06 7.76
N TYR A 179 -2.82 13.40 6.60
CA TYR A 179 -1.63 12.78 6.04
C TYR A 179 -0.87 13.76 5.15
N LYS A 180 0.43 13.57 5.07
CA LYS A 180 1.29 14.38 4.22
C LYS A 180 1.19 13.92 2.77
N ILE A 181 1.22 14.85 1.85
CA ILE A 181 1.30 14.59 0.41
C ILE A 181 2.48 15.33 -0.19
N LEU A 182 2.97 14.81 -1.30
CA LEU A 182 3.98 15.47 -2.14
C LEU A 182 3.38 15.82 -3.50
N ASP A 183 3.85 16.95 -4.03
CA ASP A 183 3.38 17.58 -5.26
C ASP A 183 4.59 18.21 -5.98
N LEU A 184 4.64 18.16 -7.29
CA LEU A 184 5.68 18.77 -8.09
C LEU A 184 5.20 20.03 -8.85
N GLY A 185 3.95 20.41 -8.66
CA GLY A 185 3.26 21.47 -9.39
C GLY A 185 2.29 20.93 -10.42
N GLN A 186 1.94 21.71 -11.42
CA GLN A 186 0.90 21.35 -12.37
C GLN A 186 1.25 20.09 -13.19
N ASN A 187 0.39 19.07 -13.13
CA ASN A 187 0.58 17.80 -13.79
C ASN A 187 -0.74 17.27 -14.42
N ILE A 188 -0.62 16.26 -15.28
CA ILE A 188 -1.76 15.63 -15.99
C ILE A 188 -2.81 15.01 -15.06
N GLY A 189 -2.43 14.64 -13.84
CA GLY A 189 -3.32 14.07 -12.84
C GLY A 189 -4.05 15.07 -11.97
N ASP A 190 -3.87 16.38 -12.18
CA ASP A 190 -4.39 17.44 -11.33
C ASP A 190 -5.81 17.88 -11.68
N ASP A 191 -6.20 17.70 -12.91
CA ASP A 191 -7.55 17.97 -13.39
C ASP A 191 -8.17 16.67 -13.90
N THR A 192 -9.21 16.21 -13.21
CA THR A 192 -9.86 14.94 -13.56
C THR A 192 -11.35 15.14 -13.85
N GLN A 193 -11.92 14.16 -14.54
CA GLN A 193 -13.36 14.00 -14.56
C GLN A 193 -13.90 13.61 -13.17
N ASP A 194 -15.22 13.63 -13.02
CA ASP A 194 -15.89 13.10 -11.84
C ASP A 194 -15.80 11.56 -11.84
N PHE A 195 -15.31 11.01 -10.72
CA PHE A 195 -15.36 9.57 -10.45
C PHE A 195 -16.52 9.28 -9.51
N ILE A 196 -17.55 8.66 -10.03
CA ILE A 196 -18.68 8.17 -9.23
C ILE A 196 -18.36 6.75 -8.81
N ILE A 197 -18.24 6.52 -7.51
CA ILE A 197 -17.78 5.25 -6.95
C ILE A 197 -19.00 4.35 -6.75
N GLY A 198 -19.00 3.22 -7.45
CA GLY A 198 -20.08 2.22 -7.37
C GLY A 198 -20.04 1.42 -6.06
N ASP A 199 -21.08 0.60 -5.87
CA ASP A 199 -21.13 -0.33 -4.76
C ASP A 199 -19.93 -1.27 -4.79
N ASN A 200 -19.30 -1.48 -3.63
CA ASN A 200 -18.10 -2.29 -3.46
C ASN A 200 -16.87 -1.80 -4.24
N GLU A 201 -16.83 -0.57 -4.70
CA GLU A 201 -15.67 0.03 -5.34
C GLU A 201 -15.03 1.08 -4.44
N TYR A 202 -13.73 1.27 -4.63
CA TYR A 202 -12.92 2.23 -3.87
C TYR A 202 -12.03 3.03 -4.81
N PHE A 203 -11.81 4.29 -4.47
CA PHE A 203 -10.89 5.19 -5.18
C PHE A 203 -9.63 5.38 -4.34
N PHE A 204 -8.48 5.18 -4.95
CA PHE A 204 -7.18 5.19 -4.32
C PHE A 204 -6.29 6.29 -4.86
N LEU A 205 -5.54 6.96 -3.98
CA LEU A 205 -4.46 7.87 -4.36
C LEU A 205 -3.13 7.45 -3.74
N GLY A 206 -2.04 7.79 -4.43
CA GLY A 206 -0.73 7.83 -3.83
C GLY A 206 -0.52 9.14 -3.06
N ASP A 207 0.27 9.08 -2.00
CA ASP A 207 0.62 10.26 -1.22
C ASP A 207 1.63 11.15 -1.97
N ASN A 208 2.46 10.58 -2.85
CA ASN A 208 3.30 11.29 -3.80
C ASN A 208 2.51 11.48 -5.11
N ARG A 209 1.73 12.55 -5.18
CA ARG A 209 0.68 12.80 -6.19
C ARG A 209 1.18 12.67 -7.62
N ASP A 210 2.31 13.23 -7.93
CA ASP A 210 2.85 13.26 -9.29
C ASP A 210 3.73 12.06 -9.62
N ASN A 211 4.04 11.25 -8.63
CA ASN A 211 4.78 9.99 -8.79
C ASN A 211 3.91 8.77 -8.44
N SER A 212 2.63 8.81 -8.80
CA SER A 212 1.69 7.73 -8.50
C SER A 212 0.78 7.43 -9.68
N LEU A 213 0.86 6.21 -10.17
CA LEU A 213 -0.16 5.63 -11.03
C LEU A 213 -1.24 5.02 -10.14
N ASP A 214 -2.34 5.76 -9.96
CA ASP A 214 -3.43 5.44 -9.03
C ASP A 214 -4.81 5.49 -9.72
N SER A 215 -5.89 5.67 -8.96
CA SER A 215 -7.25 5.63 -9.52
C SER A 215 -7.58 6.77 -10.46
N ARG A 216 -6.79 7.83 -10.50
CA ARG A 216 -6.94 8.92 -11.47
C ARG A 216 -6.70 8.44 -12.92
N PHE A 217 -5.92 7.40 -13.08
CA PHE A 217 -5.48 6.91 -14.38
C PHE A 217 -6.15 5.58 -14.71
N ASP A 218 -6.50 5.43 -16.01
CA ASP A 218 -7.10 4.19 -16.50
C ASP A 218 -6.12 3.01 -16.38
N ARG A 219 -6.67 1.82 -16.16
CA ARG A 219 -5.91 0.56 -16.06
C ARG A 219 -5.15 0.22 -17.36
N GLN A 220 -5.58 0.74 -18.52
CA GLN A 220 -4.91 0.53 -19.79
C GLN A 220 -3.55 1.22 -19.82
N PHE A 221 -3.42 2.35 -19.12
CA PHE A 221 -2.19 3.14 -19.02
C PHE A 221 -1.38 2.86 -17.76
N GLY A 222 -1.66 1.73 -17.09
CA GLY A 222 -0.96 1.33 -15.86
C GLY A 222 -1.52 1.94 -14.58
N GLY A 223 -2.57 2.73 -14.69
CA GLY A 223 -3.32 3.24 -13.56
C GLY A 223 -4.15 2.16 -12.87
N VAL A 224 -4.74 2.49 -11.74
CA VAL A 224 -5.50 1.57 -10.90
C VAL A 224 -6.99 1.55 -11.26
N GLY A 225 -7.56 2.71 -11.64
CA GLY A 225 -9.00 2.88 -11.78
C GLY A 225 -9.74 2.62 -10.46
N LEU A 226 -11.05 2.39 -10.52
CA LEU A 226 -11.83 1.96 -9.36
C LEU A 226 -11.57 0.47 -9.08
N VAL A 227 -11.43 0.08 -7.81
CA VAL A 227 -11.12 -1.31 -7.40
C VAL A 227 -12.17 -1.80 -6.39
N SER A 228 -12.68 -2.99 -6.62
CA SER A 228 -13.61 -3.72 -5.75
C SER A 228 -12.90 -4.69 -4.79
#